data_2239a1b626c0418ad18d8cb937d426c0
#
_entry.id   2239a1b626c0418ad18d8cb937d426c0
#
_cell.length_a   1.000
_cell.length_b   1.000
_cell.length_c   1.000
_cell.angle_alpha   90.00
_cell.angle_beta   90.00
_cell.angle_gamma   90.00
#
_symmetry.space_group_name_H-M   'P 1'
#
loop_
_entity.id
_entity.type
_entity.pdbx_description
1 polymer ?
#
loop_
_entity_poly.entity_id
_entity_poly.type
_entity_poly.pdbx_seq_one_letter_code
_entity_poly.pdbx_strand_id
1 'polypeptide(L)'
;MFKIFLLISLIFSSVFAQVDANLEIIKKANSLPKILVSVASNASELETLNKVKKSLVEDLGVSGHFELATTNSQARYEDIPDIISLSNQGVSLFLNLSAQKESSGDYTLMIKLYDINARALILEKNFTTSQEERYVFLAHKAAISINTFFKAPSIDWM
;
A
#
# COMPACT_ATOMS: atom_id res chain seq x y z
N MET A 1 13.78 -25.67 -35.86
CA MET A 1 14.05 -25.70 -34.41
C MET A 1 14.69 -24.40 -33.89
N PHE A 2 15.62 -23.75 -34.58
CA PHE A 2 16.29 -22.55 -34.15
C PHE A 2 15.36 -21.33 -33.91
N LYS A 3 14.31 -21.16 -34.73
CA LYS A 3 13.37 -20.02 -34.63
C LYS A 3 12.44 -20.10 -33.41
N ILE A 4 12.13 -21.31 -32.93
CA ILE A 4 11.26 -21.49 -31.73
C ILE A 4 12.04 -21.19 -30.47
N PHE A 5 13.35 -21.49 -30.44
CA PHE A 5 14.22 -21.21 -29.29
C PHE A 5 14.43 -19.70 -29.08
N LEU A 6 14.49 -18.95 -30.18
CA LEU A 6 14.62 -17.47 -30.14
C LEU A 6 13.34 -16.80 -29.61
N LEU A 7 12.17 -17.36 -29.93
CA LEU A 7 10.88 -16.83 -29.46
C LEU A 7 10.67 -17.05 -27.95
N ILE A 8 11.11 -18.20 -27.44
CA ILE A 8 11.04 -18.54 -26.00
C ILE A 8 11.99 -17.68 -25.19
N SER A 9 13.18 -17.34 -25.73
CA SER A 9 14.15 -16.45 -25.07
C SER A 9 13.62 -15.02 -24.93
N LEU A 10 12.79 -14.54 -25.86
CA LEU A 10 12.21 -13.18 -25.80
C LEU A 10 11.12 -13.05 -24.73
N ILE A 11 10.43 -14.14 -24.40
CA ILE A 11 9.34 -14.13 -23.40
C ILE A 11 9.91 -14.12 -21.96
N PHE A 12 11.09 -14.69 -21.75
CA PHE A 12 11.74 -14.72 -20.43
C PHE A 12 12.37 -13.39 -20.02
N SER A 13 12.70 -12.51 -20.96
CA SER A 13 13.32 -11.20 -20.64
C SER A 13 12.35 -10.13 -20.15
N SER A 14 11.04 -10.32 -20.32
CA SER A 14 10.04 -9.34 -19.87
C SER A 14 9.62 -9.47 -18.39
N VAL A 15 9.98 -10.56 -17.71
CA VAL A 15 9.56 -10.80 -16.33
C VAL A 15 10.45 -10.08 -15.30
N PHE A 16 11.68 -9.69 -15.67
CA PHE A 16 12.60 -9.02 -14.74
C PHE A 16 12.53 -7.49 -14.75
N ALA A 17 11.82 -6.88 -15.69
CA ALA A 17 11.74 -5.41 -15.80
C ALA A 17 10.81 -4.75 -14.76
N GLN A 18 9.92 -5.50 -14.12
CA GLN A 18 8.97 -4.94 -13.14
C GLN A 18 9.57 -4.69 -11.74
N VAL A 19 10.70 -5.32 -11.41
CA VAL A 19 11.29 -5.20 -10.06
C VAL A 19 12.15 -3.94 -9.91
N ASP A 20 12.72 -3.41 -10.98
CA ASP A 20 13.60 -2.24 -10.92
C ASP A 20 12.86 -0.89 -10.91
N ALA A 21 11.63 -0.83 -11.43
CA ALA A 21 10.86 0.42 -11.48
C ALA A 21 10.50 0.96 -10.08
N ASN A 22 10.26 0.08 -9.11
CA ASN A 22 9.89 0.47 -7.74
C ASN A 22 11.06 1.09 -6.94
N LEU A 23 12.30 0.77 -7.27
CA LEU A 23 13.49 1.35 -6.65
C LEU A 23 13.82 2.75 -7.18
N GLU A 24 13.35 3.08 -8.38
CA GLU A 24 13.63 4.35 -9.03
C GLU A 24 12.82 5.51 -8.44
N ILE A 25 11.63 5.22 -7.91
CA ILE A 25 10.74 6.23 -7.29
C ILE A 25 11.40 6.86 -6.06
N ILE A 26 12.05 6.07 -5.21
CA ILE A 26 12.71 6.58 -3.99
C ILE A 26 14.06 7.24 -4.32
N LYS A 27 14.76 6.78 -5.35
CA LYS A 27 16.13 7.27 -5.67
C LYS A 27 16.18 8.53 -6.53
N LYS A 28 15.14 8.82 -7.34
CA LYS A 28 15.12 9.97 -8.26
C LYS A 28 14.48 11.23 -7.67
N ALA A 29 13.73 11.13 -6.60
CA ALA A 29 13.11 12.29 -5.98
C ALA A 29 14.02 12.89 -4.92
N ASN A 30 14.37 14.18 -5.07
CA ASN A 30 14.96 14.98 -3.97
C ASN A 30 13.98 15.19 -2.80
N SER A 31 12.80 14.56 -2.83
CA SER A 31 11.74 14.62 -1.82
C SER A 31 11.16 13.24 -1.57
N LEU A 32 10.72 12.99 -0.34
CA LEU A 32 10.04 11.76 0.03
C LEU A 32 8.72 11.60 -0.74
N PRO A 33 8.32 10.36 -1.13
CA PRO A 33 7.03 10.13 -1.75
C PRO A 33 5.91 10.49 -0.77
N LYS A 34 4.96 11.32 -1.22
CA LYS A 34 3.81 11.73 -0.42
C LYS A 34 2.73 10.65 -0.43
N ILE A 35 2.45 10.06 0.73
CA ILE A 35 1.47 9.00 0.90
C ILE A 35 0.19 9.52 1.57
N LEU A 36 -0.96 9.21 0.98
CA LEU A 36 -2.29 9.41 1.57
C LEU A 36 -2.84 8.07 2.05
N VAL A 37 -3.14 7.96 3.33
CA VAL A 37 -3.82 6.79 3.92
C VAL A 37 -5.31 7.11 4.08
N SER A 38 -6.17 6.33 3.45
CA SER A 38 -7.62 6.49 3.45
C SER A 38 -8.34 5.22 3.89
N VAL A 39 -9.47 5.38 4.55
CA VAL A 39 -10.43 4.30 4.76
C VAL A 39 -11.39 4.30 3.58
N ALA A 40 -11.67 3.13 3.02
CA ALA A 40 -12.58 2.99 1.89
C ALA A 40 -13.98 3.51 2.23
N SER A 41 -14.59 4.21 1.30
CA SER A 41 -15.91 4.86 1.51
C SER A 41 -17.04 3.87 1.75
N ASN A 42 -16.88 2.61 1.36
CA ASN A 42 -17.83 1.51 1.56
C ASN A 42 -17.35 0.51 2.62
N ALA A 43 -16.36 0.85 3.44
CA ALA A 43 -15.86 -0.05 4.47
C ALA A 43 -16.91 -0.22 5.58
N SER A 44 -17.00 -1.45 6.10
CA SER A 44 -17.59 -1.76 7.40
C SER A 44 -16.59 -1.47 8.54
N GLU A 45 -16.93 -1.70 9.78
CA GLU A 45 -16.01 -1.61 10.93
C GLU A 45 -15.22 -0.29 11.01
N LEU A 46 -15.89 0.84 10.71
CA LEU A 46 -15.26 2.16 10.57
C LEU A 46 -14.52 2.61 11.83
N GLU A 47 -15.01 2.27 13.03
CA GLU A 47 -14.36 2.68 14.28
C GLU A 47 -12.98 2.05 14.40
N THR A 48 -12.90 0.72 14.22
CA THR A 48 -11.62 -0.01 14.32
C THR A 48 -10.68 0.36 13.16
N LEU A 49 -11.22 0.52 11.94
CA LEU A 49 -10.43 0.97 10.80
C LEU A 49 -9.81 2.37 11.00
N ASN A 50 -10.52 3.29 11.64
CA ASN A 50 -9.95 4.61 11.96
C ASN A 50 -8.82 4.50 13.01
N LYS A 51 -8.92 3.57 13.97
CA LYS A 51 -7.83 3.28 14.91
C LYS A 51 -6.62 2.67 14.18
N VAL A 52 -6.86 1.70 13.27
CA VAL A 52 -5.81 1.13 12.41
C VAL A 52 -5.15 2.21 11.57
N LYS A 53 -5.93 3.05 10.88
CA LYS A 53 -5.42 4.17 10.08
C LYS A 53 -4.51 5.07 10.90
N LYS A 54 -4.93 5.45 12.11
CA LYS A 54 -4.14 6.32 13.00
C LYS A 54 -2.79 5.68 13.31
N SER A 55 -2.77 4.44 13.80
CA SER A 55 -1.52 3.74 14.13
C SER A 55 -0.63 3.55 12.90
N LEU A 56 -1.21 3.20 11.75
CA LEU A 56 -0.47 3.02 10.50
C LEU A 56 0.17 4.32 10.00
N VAL A 57 -0.55 5.45 10.09
CA VAL A 57 -0.01 6.77 9.74
C VAL A 57 1.14 7.14 10.67
N GLU A 58 1.03 6.88 11.98
CA GLU A 58 2.11 7.09 12.95
C GLU A 58 3.34 6.24 12.60
N ASP A 59 3.17 4.95 12.30
CA ASP A 59 4.26 4.05 11.93
C ASP A 59 4.98 4.48 10.64
N LEU A 60 4.20 4.85 9.61
CA LEU A 60 4.76 5.33 8.33
C LEU A 60 5.50 6.67 8.53
N GLY A 61 4.99 7.55 9.39
CA GLY A 61 5.65 8.81 9.73
C GLY A 61 6.98 8.60 10.45
N VAL A 62 7.02 7.71 11.44
CA VAL A 62 8.24 7.39 12.20
C VAL A 62 9.28 6.70 11.31
N SER A 63 8.86 5.94 10.29
CA SER A 63 9.80 5.30 9.35
C SER A 63 10.67 6.31 8.60
N GLY A 64 10.23 7.56 8.45
CA GLY A 64 10.97 8.62 7.75
C GLY A 64 11.10 8.43 6.23
N HIS A 65 10.37 7.48 5.65
CA HIS A 65 10.44 7.16 4.22
C HIS A 65 9.31 7.79 3.40
N PHE A 66 8.33 8.41 4.06
CA PHE A 66 7.16 9.00 3.43
C PHE A 66 6.86 10.39 3.99
N GLU A 67 6.38 11.29 3.14
CA GLU A 67 5.66 12.49 3.55
C GLU A 67 4.18 12.14 3.70
N LEU A 68 3.59 12.43 4.85
CA LEU A 68 2.18 12.13 5.12
C LEU A 68 1.28 13.21 4.52
N ALA A 69 0.36 12.81 3.63
CA ALA A 69 -0.63 13.71 3.07
C ALA A 69 -1.80 13.89 4.05
N THR A 70 -2.29 15.12 4.18
CA THR A 70 -3.42 15.50 5.04
C THR A 70 -4.71 15.75 4.27
N THR A 71 -4.71 15.51 2.95
CA THR A 71 -5.88 15.74 2.11
C THR A 71 -6.96 14.69 2.37
N ASN A 72 -8.22 15.04 2.06
CA ASN A 72 -9.34 14.12 2.14
C ASN A 72 -9.68 13.61 0.73
N SER A 73 -9.31 12.38 0.44
CA SER A 73 -9.78 11.66 -0.74
C SER A 73 -10.19 10.26 -0.30
N GLN A 74 -11.32 9.79 -0.80
CA GLN A 74 -11.85 8.47 -0.52
C GLN A 74 -12.21 7.77 -1.82
N ALA A 75 -11.98 6.46 -1.87
CA ALA A 75 -12.44 5.59 -2.93
C ALA A 75 -13.13 4.37 -2.30
N ARG A 76 -14.01 3.71 -3.03
CA ARG A 76 -14.46 2.38 -2.64
C ARG A 76 -13.28 1.42 -2.71
N TYR A 77 -13.32 0.35 -1.93
CA TYR A 77 -12.19 -0.57 -1.88
C TYR A 77 -11.94 -1.28 -3.23
N GLU A 78 -13.00 -1.57 -3.97
CA GLU A 78 -12.96 -2.26 -5.26
C GLU A 78 -12.57 -1.35 -6.42
N ASP A 79 -12.77 -0.04 -6.27
CA ASP A 79 -12.62 0.92 -7.35
C ASP A 79 -11.19 1.45 -7.44
N ILE A 80 -10.82 1.88 -8.63
CA ILE A 80 -9.59 2.65 -8.85
C ILE A 80 -9.82 4.06 -8.27
N PRO A 81 -8.89 4.60 -7.45
CA PRO A 81 -9.03 5.95 -6.92
C PRO A 81 -8.98 7.01 -8.03
N ASP A 82 -9.49 8.20 -7.76
CA ASP A 82 -9.37 9.35 -8.68
C ASP A 82 -7.91 9.81 -8.78
N ILE A 83 -7.19 9.18 -9.71
CA ILE A 83 -5.77 9.41 -9.98
C ILE A 83 -5.49 10.88 -10.31
N ILE A 84 -6.39 11.53 -11.08
CA ILE A 84 -6.20 12.92 -11.51
C ILE A 84 -6.29 13.86 -10.32
N SER A 85 -7.33 13.70 -9.50
CA SER A 85 -7.51 14.51 -8.29
C SER A 85 -6.34 14.32 -7.32
N LEU A 86 -5.90 13.08 -7.08
CA LEU A 86 -4.77 12.77 -6.19
C LEU A 86 -3.46 13.37 -6.71
N SER A 87 -3.20 13.25 -8.01
CA SER A 87 -2.01 13.85 -8.65
C SER A 87 -1.98 15.37 -8.49
N ASN A 88 -3.12 16.04 -8.71
CA ASN A 88 -3.24 17.49 -8.54
C ASN A 88 -3.00 17.97 -7.10
N GLN A 89 -3.22 17.08 -6.11
CA GLN A 89 -2.94 17.32 -4.70
C GLN A 89 -1.48 16.96 -4.31
N GLY A 90 -0.67 16.55 -5.29
CA GLY A 90 0.72 16.15 -5.09
C GLY A 90 0.88 14.81 -4.37
N VAL A 91 -0.17 13.98 -4.31
CA VAL A 91 -0.10 12.64 -3.74
C VAL A 91 0.61 11.72 -4.71
N SER A 92 1.66 11.03 -4.25
CA SER A 92 2.42 10.04 -5.03
C SER A 92 1.90 8.63 -4.82
N LEU A 93 1.46 8.33 -3.58
CA LEU A 93 1.00 7.02 -3.15
C LEU A 93 -0.36 7.14 -2.46
N PHE A 94 -1.31 6.30 -2.83
CA PHE A 94 -2.63 6.23 -2.19
C PHE A 94 -2.85 4.84 -1.60
N LEU A 95 -2.98 4.79 -0.27
CA LEU A 95 -3.23 3.57 0.49
C LEU A 95 -4.70 3.53 0.91
N ASN A 96 -5.45 2.58 0.36
CA ASN A 96 -6.86 2.37 0.69
C ASN A 96 -7.02 1.19 1.65
N LEU A 97 -7.72 1.42 2.76
CA LEU A 97 -7.94 0.45 3.83
C LEU A 97 -9.39 -0.01 3.83
N SER A 98 -9.59 -1.31 3.93
CA SER A 98 -10.89 -1.91 4.24
C SER A 98 -10.72 -3.00 5.30
N ALA A 99 -11.80 -3.44 5.90
CA ALA A 99 -11.78 -4.54 6.86
C ALA A 99 -13.03 -5.39 6.75
N GLN A 100 -12.88 -6.64 7.17
CA GLN A 100 -13.95 -7.60 7.27
C GLN A 100 -13.85 -8.32 8.62
N LYS A 101 -14.99 -8.45 9.30
CA LYS A 101 -15.12 -9.26 10.50
C LYS A 101 -15.84 -10.54 10.14
N GLU A 102 -15.17 -11.66 10.40
CA GLU A 102 -15.73 -12.99 10.16
C GLU A 102 -16.68 -13.41 11.30
N SER A 103 -17.57 -14.33 11.01
CA SER A 103 -18.47 -14.90 12.04
C SER A 103 -17.72 -15.64 13.15
N SER A 104 -16.50 -16.10 12.91
CA SER A 104 -15.57 -16.67 13.89
C SER A 104 -15.06 -15.64 14.90
N GLY A 105 -15.24 -14.35 14.64
CA GLY A 105 -14.64 -13.24 15.40
C GLY A 105 -13.30 -12.76 14.86
N ASP A 106 -12.76 -13.44 13.83
CA ASP A 106 -11.54 -13.00 13.16
C ASP A 106 -11.76 -11.65 12.46
N TYR A 107 -10.75 -10.78 12.57
CA TYR A 107 -10.74 -9.47 11.95
C TYR A 107 -9.64 -9.40 10.91
N THR A 108 -10.02 -9.14 9.67
CA THR A 108 -9.09 -9.06 8.53
C THR A 108 -9.00 -7.62 8.01
N LEU A 109 -7.81 -7.03 8.12
CA LEU A 109 -7.45 -5.78 7.46
C LEU A 109 -7.02 -6.08 6.02
N MET A 110 -7.61 -5.38 5.07
CA MET A 110 -7.28 -5.43 3.65
C MET A 110 -6.69 -4.10 3.23
N ILE A 111 -5.58 -4.11 2.51
CA ILE A 111 -4.91 -2.91 2.02
C ILE A 111 -4.68 -2.98 0.50
N LYS A 112 -4.87 -1.84 -0.16
CA LYS A 112 -4.48 -1.60 -1.56
C LYS A 112 -3.63 -0.34 -1.65
N LEU A 113 -2.42 -0.46 -2.17
CA LEU A 113 -1.52 0.66 -2.39
C LEU A 113 -1.41 0.94 -3.90
N TYR A 114 -1.73 2.15 -4.28
CA TYR A 114 -1.65 2.64 -5.65
C TYR A 114 -0.47 3.61 -5.80
N ASP A 115 0.30 3.45 -6.86
CA ASP A 115 1.21 4.47 -7.37
C ASP A 115 0.41 5.39 -8.31
N ILE A 116 0.28 6.65 -7.92
CA ILE A 116 -0.51 7.64 -8.64
C ILE A 116 0.19 8.06 -9.92
N ASN A 117 1.52 8.13 -9.91
CA ASN A 117 2.30 8.51 -11.09
C ASN A 117 2.31 7.40 -12.13
N ALA A 118 2.48 6.15 -11.69
CA ALA A 118 2.42 4.98 -12.56
C ALA A 118 0.97 4.56 -12.91
N ARG A 119 -0.04 5.12 -12.24
CA ARG A 119 -1.47 4.77 -12.39
C ARG A 119 -1.73 3.28 -12.18
N ALA A 120 -1.08 2.67 -11.21
CA ALA A 120 -1.07 1.23 -11.01
C ALA A 120 -1.32 0.86 -9.54
N LEU A 121 -2.02 -0.26 -9.33
CA LEU A 121 -2.03 -0.98 -8.07
C LEU A 121 -0.68 -1.69 -7.93
N ILE A 122 0.10 -1.33 -6.90
CA ILE A 122 1.46 -1.85 -6.71
C ILE A 122 1.58 -2.83 -5.55
N LEU A 123 0.64 -2.79 -4.60
CA LEU A 123 0.61 -3.74 -3.48
C LEU A 123 -0.82 -3.99 -3.05
N GLU A 124 -1.19 -5.27 -2.90
CA GLU A 124 -2.43 -5.70 -2.28
C GLU A 124 -2.13 -6.79 -1.25
N LYS A 125 -2.60 -6.63 -0.01
CA LYS A 125 -2.39 -7.59 1.07
C LYS A 125 -3.52 -7.60 2.07
N ASN A 126 -3.65 -8.76 2.73
CA ASN A 126 -4.58 -9.00 3.81
C ASN A 126 -3.82 -9.43 5.06
N PHE A 127 -4.27 -8.95 6.22
CA PHE A 127 -3.71 -9.29 7.53
C PHE A 127 -4.84 -9.66 8.47
N THR A 128 -4.77 -10.83 9.08
CA THR A 128 -5.83 -11.34 9.97
C THR A 128 -5.34 -11.43 11.41
N THR A 129 -6.24 -11.17 12.34
CA THR A 129 -6.09 -11.40 13.78
C THR A 129 -7.35 -12.04 14.32
N SER A 130 -7.21 -12.88 15.34
CA SER A 130 -8.35 -13.52 16.02
C SER A 130 -9.12 -12.61 16.99
N GLN A 131 -8.64 -11.39 17.20
CA GLN A 131 -9.24 -10.41 18.11
C GLN A 131 -9.13 -9.01 17.52
N GLU A 132 -10.27 -8.32 17.44
CA GLU A 132 -10.34 -6.97 16.89
C GLU A 132 -9.50 -5.98 17.70
N GLU A 133 -9.41 -6.14 19.01
CA GLU A 133 -8.62 -5.30 19.92
C GLU A 133 -7.13 -5.32 19.58
N ARG A 134 -6.68 -6.30 18.82
CA ARG A 134 -5.30 -6.41 18.31
C ARG A 134 -5.05 -5.61 17.02
N TYR A 135 -5.91 -4.65 16.71
CA TYR A 135 -5.79 -3.82 15.49
C TYR A 135 -4.42 -3.15 15.32
N VAL A 136 -3.73 -2.83 16.42
CA VAL A 136 -2.40 -2.21 16.39
C VAL A 136 -1.38 -3.13 15.70
N PHE A 137 -1.44 -4.46 15.95
CA PHE A 137 -0.56 -5.41 15.27
C PHE A 137 -0.84 -5.49 13.76
N LEU A 138 -2.10 -5.28 13.34
CA LEU A 138 -2.43 -5.23 11.92
C LEU A 138 -1.83 -3.98 11.26
N ALA A 139 -1.89 -2.82 11.94
CA ALA A 139 -1.26 -1.59 11.48
C ALA A 139 0.26 -1.76 11.33
N HIS A 140 0.94 -2.31 12.34
CA HIS A 140 2.38 -2.58 12.29
C HIS A 140 2.76 -3.55 11.15
N LYS A 141 2.01 -4.67 10.98
CA LYS A 141 2.26 -5.60 9.87
C LYS A 141 2.08 -4.93 8.52
N ALA A 142 1.09 -4.06 8.37
CA ALA A 142 0.88 -3.30 7.15
C ALA A 142 2.04 -2.32 6.88
N ALA A 143 2.48 -1.56 7.90
CA ALA A 143 3.61 -0.64 7.79
C ALA A 143 4.91 -1.38 7.40
N ILE A 144 5.22 -2.49 8.08
CA ILE A 144 6.38 -3.34 7.76
C ILE A 144 6.29 -3.83 6.31
N SER A 145 5.10 -4.29 5.88
CA SER A 145 4.92 -4.78 4.51
C SER A 145 5.14 -3.69 3.46
N ILE A 146 4.68 -2.46 3.71
CA ILE A 146 4.88 -1.32 2.83
C ILE A 146 6.36 -0.93 2.79
N ASN A 147 7.03 -0.79 3.94
CA ASN A 147 8.46 -0.49 4.01
C ASN A 147 9.30 -1.56 3.29
N THR A 148 8.99 -2.84 3.52
CA THR A 148 9.68 -3.95 2.85
C THR A 148 9.49 -3.91 1.33
N PHE A 149 8.28 -3.59 0.86
CA PHE A 149 7.98 -3.45 -0.56
C PHE A 149 8.88 -2.39 -1.22
N PHE A 150 9.08 -1.26 -0.56
CA PHE A 150 9.97 -0.20 -1.04
C PHE A 150 11.46 -0.44 -0.70
N LYS A 151 11.80 -1.60 -0.12
CA LYS A 151 13.16 -1.91 0.37
C LYS A 151 13.71 -0.82 1.31
N ALA A 152 12.80 -0.12 1.98
CA ALA A 152 13.16 0.82 3.01
C ALA A 152 13.67 0.05 4.25
N PRO A 153 14.67 0.55 4.98
CA PRO A 153 15.08 -0.07 6.24
C PRO A 153 13.87 -0.23 7.16
N SER A 154 13.64 -1.46 7.64
CA SER A 154 12.61 -1.69 8.64
C SER A 154 13.11 -1.20 10.00
N ILE A 155 12.26 -0.51 10.74
CA ILE A 155 12.49 -0.31 12.17
C ILE A 155 11.99 -1.59 12.84
N ASP A 156 12.88 -2.31 13.51
CA ASP A 156 12.50 -3.47 14.32
C ASP A 156 11.71 -2.95 15.54
N TRP A 157 10.41 -3.15 15.49
CA TRP A 157 9.49 -2.84 16.58
C TRP A 157 9.41 -4.02 17.57
N MET A 158 10.50 -4.46 18.10
CA MET A 158 10.49 -5.43 19.20
C MET A 158 10.98 -4.81 20.48
#